data_9af8dc98782b9d005df45cbf1d1adb2f
#
_entry.id   9af8dc98782b9d005df45cbf1d1adb2f
#
_cell.length_a   1.000
_cell.length_b   1.000
_cell.length_c   1.000
_cell.angle_alpha   90.00
_cell.angle_beta   90.00
_cell.angle_gamma   90.00
#
_symmetry.space_group_name_H-M   'P 1'
#
loop_
_entity.id
_entity.type
_entity.pdbx_description
1 polymer ?
#
loop_
_entity_poly.entity_id
_entity_poly.type
_entity_poly.pdbx_seq_one_letter_code
_entity_poly.pdbx_strand_id
1 'polypeptide(L)'
;ADARELRLRVQVNTSITRRNVHQIDAIAGLLAAQGIAMWSVFFLVPVGRGVEEERIRPDEYEMAFERLWHHAQQQRYAVKTTEAPHYRRYVLQHGGNPLAAPRPEQSAGAPPTPGAHEVRPAEGSPVHLSKHRAPLGVGDGKGVMFVSHSGEIYPAGFLPLLCGRFPHDSVVNVYQNHPAFRMLRDPEQLKGICGACEYRRVCGGSRARAYAVTGDPMAAEPDCTYVPQGGPVV
;
A
#
# COMPACT_ATOMS: atom_id res chain seq x y z
N ALA A 1 -17.93 -19.13 -15.25
CA ALA A 1 -16.60 -19.76 -15.34
C ALA A 1 -15.73 -19.15 -14.29
N ASP A 2 -15.16 -19.97 -13.47
CA ASP A 2 -14.36 -19.49 -12.36
C ASP A 2 -12.95 -19.15 -12.85
N ALA A 3 -12.40 -18.05 -12.32
CA ALA A 3 -11.03 -17.67 -12.59
C ALA A 3 -10.03 -18.82 -12.30
N ARG A 4 -10.39 -19.72 -11.40
CA ARG A 4 -9.63 -20.94 -11.10
C ARG A 4 -9.57 -21.92 -12.26
N GLU A 5 -10.68 -22.14 -12.97
CA GLU A 5 -10.71 -23.03 -14.14
C GLU A 5 -9.77 -22.50 -15.23
N LEU A 6 -9.68 -21.19 -15.34
CA LEU A 6 -8.76 -20.49 -16.24
C LEU A 6 -7.34 -20.34 -15.68
N ARG A 7 -7.06 -20.86 -14.47
CA ARG A 7 -5.77 -20.76 -13.77
C ARG A 7 -5.28 -19.31 -13.59
N LEU A 8 -6.20 -18.37 -13.47
CA LEU A 8 -5.86 -16.95 -13.25
C LEU A 8 -5.50 -16.72 -11.78
N ARG A 9 -4.49 -15.90 -11.54
CA ARG A 9 -4.15 -15.43 -10.19
C ARG A 9 -5.11 -14.33 -9.78
N VAL A 10 -5.94 -14.60 -8.78
CA VAL A 10 -6.97 -13.67 -8.30
C VAL A 10 -6.44 -12.86 -7.13
N GLN A 11 -6.59 -11.54 -7.22
CA GLN A 11 -6.46 -10.63 -6.10
C GLN A 11 -7.84 -10.16 -5.68
N VAL A 12 -8.13 -10.17 -4.39
CA VAL A 12 -9.36 -9.59 -3.84
C VAL A 12 -8.99 -8.31 -3.10
N ASN A 13 -9.75 -7.25 -3.36
CA ASN A 13 -9.62 -5.97 -2.69
C ASN A 13 -10.79 -5.79 -1.72
N THR A 14 -10.49 -5.38 -0.48
CA THR A 14 -11.50 -5.08 0.53
C THR A 14 -11.20 -3.71 1.13
N SER A 15 -12.16 -2.81 1.15
CA SER A 15 -12.05 -1.55 1.87
C SER A 15 -12.51 -1.73 3.31
N ILE A 16 -11.64 -1.44 4.26
CA ILE A 16 -11.94 -1.45 5.70
C ILE A 16 -12.48 -0.09 6.10
N THR A 17 -13.64 -0.15 6.71
CA THR A 17 -14.35 0.99 7.28
C THR A 17 -14.89 0.60 8.66
N ARG A 18 -15.47 1.54 9.38
CA ARG A 18 -16.15 1.28 10.65
C ARG A 18 -17.23 0.19 10.55
N ARG A 19 -17.82 0.00 9.37
CA ARG A 19 -18.89 -1.00 9.16
C ARG A 19 -18.40 -2.44 9.13
N ASN A 20 -17.13 -2.69 8.80
CA ASN A 20 -16.63 -4.05 8.56
C ASN A 20 -15.28 -4.38 9.22
N VAL A 21 -14.68 -3.47 9.98
CA VAL A 21 -13.40 -3.74 10.67
C VAL A 21 -13.48 -4.96 11.59
N HIS A 22 -14.63 -5.20 12.19
CA HIS A 22 -14.89 -6.38 13.03
C HIS A 22 -15.03 -7.69 12.25
N GLN A 23 -15.15 -7.65 10.92
CA GLN A 23 -15.33 -8.81 10.04
C GLN A 23 -14.02 -9.31 9.40
N ILE A 24 -12.87 -8.75 9.76
CA ILE A 24 -11.56 -9.11 9.16
C ILE A 24 -11.35 -10.64 9.15
N ASP A 25 -11.63 -11.32 10.27
CA ASP A 25 -11.41 -12.77 10.39
C ASP A 25 -12.42 -13.57 9.53
N ALA A 26 -13.67 -13.14 9.48
CA ALA A 26 -14.68 -13.77 8.64
C ALA A 26 -14.35 -13.61 7.14
N ILE A 27 -13.89 -12.42 6.74
CA ILE A 27 -13.43 -12.17 5.37
C ILE A 27 -12.22 -13.04 5.04
N ALA A 28 -11.23 -13.10 5.94
CA ALA A 28 -10.04 -13.92 5.75
C ALA A 28 -10.37 -15.41 5.55
N GLY A 29 -11.30 -15.95 6.35
CA GLY A 29 -11.79 -17.32 6.24
C GLY A 29 -12.50 -17.58 4.90
N LEU A 30 -13.35 -16.66 4.46
CA LEU A 30 -14.01 -16.72 3.15
C LEU A 30 -12.98 -16.76 2.01
N LEU A 31 -11.97 -15.90 2.07
CA LEU A 31 -10.94 -15.80 1.05
C LEU A 31 -10.03 -17.02 1.00
N ALA A 32 -9.76 -17.65 2.17
CA ALA A 32 -9.01 -18.90 2.25
C ALA A 32 -9.72 -20.01 1.47
N ALA A 33 -11.04 -20.11 1.59
CA ALA A 33 -11.85 -21.09 0.86
C ALA A 33 -11.86 -20.85 -0.66
N GLN A 34 -11.62 -19.59 -1.09
CA GLN A 34 -11.59 -19.22 -2.51
C GLN A 34 -10.24 -19.46 -3.20
N GLY A 35 -9.16 -19.77 -2.48
CA GLY A 35 -7.84 -20.05 -3.07
C GLY A 35 -7.26 -18.88 -3.85
N ILE A 36 -7.43 -17.65 -3.34
CA ILE A 36 -6.90 -16.44 -3.96
C ILE A 36 -5.37 -16.36 -3.85
N ALA A 37 -4.75 -15.54 -4.68
CA ALA A 37 -3.30 -15.30 -4.63
C ALA A 37 -2.94 -14.15 -3.69
N MET A 38 -3.83 -13.17 -3.52
CA MET A 38 -3.56 -11.98 -2.70
C MET A 38 -4.86 -11.36 -2.17
N TRP A 39 -4.82 -10.97 -0.91
CA TRP A 39 -5.79 -10.08 -0.29
C TRP A 39 -5.17 -8.69 -0.13
N SER A 40 -5.71 -7.71 -0.85
CA SER A 40 -5.32 -6.30 -0.72
C SER A 40 -6.35 -5.55 0.11
N VAL A 41 -5.93 -5.12 1.29
CA VAL A 41 -6.78 -4.48 2.29
C VAL A 41 -6.57 -2.97 2.21
N PHE A 42 -7.60 -2.26 1.80
CA PHE A 42 -7.62 -0.81 1.68
C PHE A 42 -8.19 -0.19 2.97
N PHE A 43 -7.51 0.80 3.50
CA PHE A 43 -8.04 1.59 4.60
C PHE A 43 -8.57 2.91 4.08
N LEU A 44 -9.74 3.30 4.55
CA LEU A 44 -10.45 4.46 4.03
C LEU A 44 -9.63 5.75 4.15
N VAL A 45 -9.58 6.48 3.04
CA VAL A 45 -9.15 7.88 2.99
C VAL A 45 -10.40 8.72 2.73
N PRO A 46 -10.69 9.76 3.54
CA PRO A 46 -11.91 10.56 3.41
C PRO A 46 -11.80 11.57 2.26
N VAL A 47 -11.76 11.05 1.03
CA VAL A 47 -11.74 11.84 -0.21
C VAL A 47 -12.82 11.35 -1.18
N GLY A 48 -13.33 12.23 -2.00
CA GLY A 48 -14.36 11.92 -2.97
C GLY A 48 -15.65 11.41 -2.30
N ARG A 49 -16.00 10.15 -2.53
CA ARG A 49 -17.17 9.49 -1.89
C ARG A 49 -16.88 8.89 -0.52
N GLY A 50 -15.61 8.88 -0.11
CA GLY A 50 -15.24 8.48 1.24
C GLY A 50 -15.64 9.56 2.24
N VAL A 51 -16.39 9.18 3.28
CA VAL A 51 -16.82 10.09 4.32
C VAL A 51 -16.06 9.86 5.61
N GLU A 52 -15.78 10.95 6.32
CA GLU A 52 -14.95 10.94 7.54
C GLU A 52 -15.51 9.99 8.61
N GLU A 53 -16.82 9.95 8.77
CA GLU A 53 -17.53 9.15 9.76
C GLU A 53 -17.40 7.62 9.53
N GLU A 54 -17.07 7.22 8.33
CA GLU A 54 -16.83 5.81 7.99
C GLU A 54 -15.40 5.36 8.29
N ARG A 55 -14.49 6.26 8.61
CA ARG A 55 -13.12 5.95 8.96
C ARG A 55 -13.08 5.24 10.31
N ILE A 56 -12.24 4.21 10.44
CA ILE A 56 -12.00 3.57 11.73
C ILE A 56 -11.15 4.48 12.61
N ARG A 57 -11.24 4.29 13.92
CA ARG A 57 -10.46 5.07 14.89
C ARG A 57 -8.99 4.64 14.91
N PRO A 58 -8.07 5.50 15.34
CA PRO A 58 -6.64 5.18 15.40
C PRO A 58 -6.31 3.91 16.21
N ASP A 59 -7.02 3.63 17.31
CA ASP A 59 -6.85 2.42 18.10
C ASP A 59 -7.31 1.15 17.37
N GLU A 60 -8.31 1.25 16.51
CA GLU A 60 -8.80 0.14 15.70
C GLU A 60 -7.83 -0.29 14.60
N TYR A 61 -6.89 0.58 14.19
CA TYR A 61 -5.84 0.20 13.23
C TYR A 61 -4.89 -0.84 13.81
N GLU A 62 -4.45 -0.68 15.07
CA GLU A 62 -3.54 -1.65 15.69
C GLU A 62 -4.22 -3.02 15.82
N MET A 63 -5.49 -3.07 16.22
CA MET A 63 -6.27 -4.31 16.27
C MET A 63 -6.44 -4.94 14.89
N ALA A 64 -6.70 -4.11 13.86
CA ALA A 64 -6.80 -4.60 12.49
C ALA A 64 -5.45 -5.17 12.00
N PHE A 65 -4.34 -4.51 12.35
CA PHE A 65 -3.00 -4.97 11.99
C PHE A 65 -2.62 -6.30 12.65
N GLU A 66 -3.00 -6.48 13.90
CA GLU A 66 -2.82 -7.76 14.61
C GLU A 66 -3.50 -8.91 13.87
N ARG A 67 -4.78 -8.74 13.51
CA ARG A 67 -5.54 -9.74 12.76
C ARG A 67 -4.96 -9.98 11.38
N LEU A 68 -4.64 -8.91 10.64
CA LEU A 68 -4.04 -9.04 9.31
C LEU A 68 -2.68 -9.72 9.35
N TRP A 69 -1.86 -9.43 10.36
CA TRP A 69 -0.57 -10.08 10.57
C TRP A 69 -0.72 -11.56 10.88
N HIS A 70 -1.66 -11.92 11.76
CA HIS A 70 -2.00 -13.31 12.04
C HIS A 70 -2.37 -14.07 10.76
N HIS A 71 -3.28 -13.52 9.95
CA HIS A 71 -3.67 -14.14 8.68
C HIS A 71 -2.52 -14.17 7.67
N ALA A 72 -1.67 -13.14 7.62
CA ALA A 72 -0.50 -13.13 6.73
C ALA A 72 0.50 -14.25 7.04
N GLN A 73 0.53 -14.74 8.28
CA GLN A 73 1.39 -15.86 8.69
C GLN A 73 0.77 -17.23 8.43
N GLN A 74 -0.54 -17.34 8.51
CA GLN A 74 -1.26 -18.63 8.45
C GLN A 74 -1.80 -18.97 7.08
N GLN A 75 -2.17 -17.94 6.30
CA GLN A 75 -2.85 -18.16 5.03
C GLN A 75 -1.87 -18.40 3.87
N ARG A 76 -2.35 -19.12 2.86
CA ARG A 76 -1.57 -19.37 1.63
C ARG A 76 -1.50 -18.16 0.69
N TYR A 77 -2.43 -17.21 0.82
CA TYR A 77 -2.42 -15.97 0.05
C TYR A 77 -1.60 -14.88 0.74
N ALA A 78 -1.05 -13.98 -0.05
CA ALA A 78 -0.36 -12.82 0.48
C ALA A 78 -1.35 -11.76 0.99
N VAL A 79 -1.05 -11.12 2.12
CA VAL A 79 -1.80 -9.96 2.64
C VAL A 79 -1.02 -8.69 2.34
N LYS A 80 -1.69 -7.67 1.79
CA LYS A 80 -1.13 -6.35 1.52
C LYS A 80 -2.08 -5.28 2.03
N THR A 81 -1.56 -4.24 2.66
CA THR A 81 -2.34 -3.04 3.01
C THR A 81 -2.13 -1.93 1.98
N THR A 82 -3.16 -1.15 1.74
CA THR A 82 -3.14 0.09 0.93
C THR A 82 -3.73 1.20 1.78
N GLU A 83 -3.13 2.38 1.73
CA GLU A 83 -3.43 3.55 2.59
C GLU A 83 -3.27 3.27 4.10
N ALA A 84 -2.48 2.26 4.43
CA ALA A 84 -2.05 1.99 5.80
C ALA A 84 -0.55 1.58 5.84
N PRO A 85 0.37 2.49 5.48
CA PRO A 85 1.82 2.18 5.49
C PRO A 85 2.34 1.85 6.89
N HIS A 86 1.67 2.29 7.95
CA HIS A 86 2.03 2.00 9.34
C HIS A 86 1.86 0.50 9.71
N TYR A 87 1.15 -0.28 8.89
CA TYR A 87 1.23 -1.74 8.97
C TYR A 87 2.67 -2.28 8.77
N ARG A 88 3.50 -1.61 7.96
CA ARG A 88 4.91 -1.99 7.79
C ARG A 88 5.70 -1.86 9.09
N ARG A 89 5.45 -0.78 9.86
CA ARG A 89 6.00 -0.61 11.19
C ARG A 89 5.56 -1.75 12.11
N TYR A 90 4.24 -2.04 12.12
CA TYR A 90 3.67 -3.14 12.91
C TYR A 90 4.38 -4.47 12.62
N VAL A 91 4.52 -4.84 11.35
CA VAL A 91 5.20 -6.07 10.91
C VAL A 91 6.65 -6.12 11.40
N LEU A 92 7.41 -5.01 11.30
CA LEU A 92 8.79 -4.94 11.79
C LEU A 92 8.87 -5.14 13.29
N GLN A 93 7.99 -4.53 14.06
CA GLN A 93 7.94 -4.66 15.51
C GLN A 93 7.62 -6.09 15.98
N HIS A 94 6.94 -6.88 15.13
CA HIS A 94 6.62 -8.29 15.38
C HIS A 94 7.59 -9.27 14.69
N GLY A 95 8.80 -8.82 14.36
CA GLY A 95 9.87 -9.65 13.81
C GLY A 95 9.68 -10.07 12.36
N GLY A 96 8.69 -9.50 11.66
CA GLY A 96 8.47 -9.74 10.24
C GLY A 96 9.30 -8.84 9.34
N ASN A 97 9.27 -9.13 8.04
CA ASN A 97 9.85 -8.28 7.02
C ASN A 97 8.76 -7.82 6.04
N PRO A 98 8.28 -6.56 6.14
CA PRO A 98 7.22 -6.04 5.27
C PRO A 98 7.64 -5.93 3.80
N LEU A 99 8.92 -6.06 3.51
CA LEU A 99 9.51 -5.97 2.18
C LEU A 99 9.84 -7.34 1.60
N ALA A 100 9.67 -8.42 2.37
CA ALA A 100 9.87 -9.78 1.90
C ALA A 100 8.90 -10.13 0.77
N ALA A 101 9.39 -10.89 -0.20
CA ALA A 101 8.50 -11.54 -1.15
C ALA A 101 7.55 -12.50 -0.40
N PRO A 102 6.31 -12.70 -0.88
CA PRO A 102 5.44 -13.74 -0.36
C PRO A 102 6.18 -15.08 -0.34
N ARG A 103 5.97 -15.89 0.71
CA ARG A 103 6.60 -17.21 0.81
C ARG A 103 6.25 -18.04 -0.44
N PRO A 104 7.20 -18.84 -0.97
CA PRO A 104 6.94 -19.70 -2.13
C PRO A 104 5.71 -20.58 -1.94
N GLU A 105 5.46 -21.05 -0.72
CA GLU A 105 4.27 -21.84 -0.34
C GLU A 105 2.96 -21.04 -0.47
N GLN A 106 3.00 -19.72 -0.27
CA GLN A 106 1.86 -18.83 -0.48
C GLN A 106 1.60 -18.58 -1.98
N SER A 107 2.61 -18.78 -2.82
CA SER A 107 2.50 -18.67 -4.27
C SER A 107 2.22 -20.02 -4.97
N ALA A 108 2.43 -21.13 -4.28
CA ALA A 108 2.31 -22.50 -4.84
C ALA A 108 0.86 -22.97 -5.06
N GLY A 109 -0.15 -22.17 -4.70
CA GLY A 109 -1.56 -22.46 -4.96
C GLY A 109 -2.01 -22.29 -6.41
N ALA A 110 -1.14 -21.77 -7.31
CA ALA A 110 -1.40 -21.70 -8.73
C ALA A 110 -0.50 -22.73 -9.45
N PRO A 111 -1.07 -23.71 -10.18
CA PRO A 111 -0.27 -24.59 -11.03
C PRO A 111 0.49 -23.74 -12.08
N PRO A 112 1.66 -24.20 -12.54
CA PRO A 112 2.42 -23.48 -13.55
C PRO A 112 1.54 -23.29 -14.78
N THR A 113 1.53 -22.09 -15.33
CA THR A 113 0.76 -21.76 -16.52
C THR A 113 1.34 -22.57 -17.69
N PRO A 114 0.59 -23.50 -18.31
CA PRO A 114 1.07 -24.16 -19.51
C PRO A 114 1.19 -23.11 -20.61
N GLY A 115 2.36 -22.98 -21.23
CA GLY A 115 2.58 -22.06 -22.34
C GLY A 115 3.19 -20.72 -21.97
N ALA A 116 3.67 -20.51 -20.74
CA ALA A 116 4.66 -19.48 -20.48
C ALA A 116 5.93 -19.88 -21.25
N HIS A 117 6.05 -19.45 -22.51
CA HIS A 117 7.31 -19.46 -23.18
C HIS A 117 8.31 -18.70 -22.29
N GLU A 118 9.34 -19.40 -21.83
CA GLU A 118 10.54 -18.74 -21.34
C GLU A 118 11.04 -17.88 -22.50
N VAL A 119 10.70 -16.59 -22.48
CA VAL A 119 11.40 -15.62 -23.28
C VAL A 119 12.79 -15.54 -22.68
N ARG A 120 13.72 -16.32 -23.23
CA ARG A 120 15.15 -16.18 -22.96
C ARG A 120 15.52 -14.76 -23.34
N PRO A 121 16.06 -13.96 -22.39
CA PRO A 121 16.62 -12.65 -22.75
C PRO A 121 17.71 -12.88 -23.78
N ALA A 122 17.74 -12.07 -24.86
CA ALA A 122 18.85 -12.06 -25.79
C ALA A 122 20.15 -11.81 -25.00
N GLU A 123 21.16 -12.62 -25.28
CA GLU A 123 22.49 -12.48 -24.67
C GLU A 123 22.99 -11.05 -24.92
N GLY A 124 23.21 -10.30 -23.83
CA GLY A 124 23.79 -8.96 -23.86
C GLY A 124 23.08 -7.85 -23.11
N SER A 125 21.91 -8.06 -22.53
CA SER A 125 21.25 -7.05 -21.72
C SER A 125 21.24 -7.43 -20.24
N PRO A 126 21.88 -6.67 -19.33
CA PRO A 126 21.75 -6.86 -17.90
C PRO A 126 20.44 -6.24 -17.43
N VAL A 127 19.31 -6.72 -17.92
CA VAL A 127 18.02 -6.43 -17.29
C VAL A 127 17.82 -7.51 -16.25
N HIS A 128 18.41 -7.32 -15.09
CA HIS A 128 17.93 -7.91 -13.87
C HIS A 128 16.51 -7.38 -13.61
N LEU A 129 15.54 -7.96 -14.26
CA LEU A 129 14.14 -7.92 -13.80
C LEU A 129 14.13 -8.68 -12.47
N SER A 130 14.52 -7.99 -11.40
CA SER A 130 14.34 -8.51 -10.06
C SER A 130 12.86 -8.80 -9.91
N LYS A 131 12.49 -10.04 -9.57
CA LYS A 131 11.15 -10.48 -9.23
C LYS A 131 10.64 -9.77 -7.95
N HIS A 132 11.26 -8.67 -7.57
CA HIS A 132 10.97 -7.88 -6.38
C HIS A 132 9.92 -6.84 -6.72
N ARG A 133 8.74 -6.99 -6.16
CA ARG A 133 7.81 -5.88 -5.94
C ARG A 133 8.60 -4.75 -5.28
N ALA A 134 8.32 -3.52 -5.71
CA ALA A 134 9.01 -2.31 -5.27
C ALA A 134 9.53 -2.41 -3.83
N PRO A 135 10.85 -2.52 -3.62
CA PRO A 135 11.38 -3.04 -2.36
C PRO A 135 11.18 -2.10 -1.18
N LEU A 136 10.91 -0.84 -1.38
CA LEU A 136 10.80 0.17 -0.32
C LEU A 136 9.43 0.85 -0.32
N GLY A 137 8.38 0.04 -0.33
CA GLY A 137 7.05 0.56 -0.10
C GLY A 137 6.63 1.60 -1.12
N VAL A 138 5.80 1.18 -2.05
CA VAL A 138 5.02 2.10 -2.86
C VAL A 138 4.21 2.99 -1.92
N GLY A 139 4.25 4.29 -2.14
CA GLY A 139 3.46 5.29 -1.43
C GLY A 139 3.10 6.41 -2.39
N ASP A 140 2.29 7.35 -1.95
CA ASP A 140 1.85 8.49 -2.74
C ASP A 140 3.04 9.25 -3.35
N GLY A 141 3.12 9.31 -4.68
CA GLY A 141 4.23 9.93 -5.40
C GLY A 141 5.57 9.19 -5.35
N LYS A 142 5.63 8.00 -4.70
CA LYS A 142 6.82 7.17 -4.54
C LYS A 142 6.58 5.78 -5.14
N GLY A 143 7.06 5.54 -6.35
CA GLY A 143 6.86 4.29 -7.08
C GLY A 143 5.47 4.15 -7.72
N VAL A 144 4.63 5.17 -7.62
CA VAL A 144 3.31 5.27 -8.23
C VAL A 144 2.99 6.72 -8.58
N MET A 145 2.18 6.90 -9.59
CA MET A 145 1.47 8.12 -9.94
C MET A 145 0.09 7.76 -10.50
N PHE A 146 -0.80 8.70 -10.54
CA PHE A 146 -2.13 8.52 -11.11
C PHE A 146 -2.37 9.55 -12.21
N VAL A 147 -2.89 9.10 -13.36
CA VAL A 147 -3.37 9.96 -14.42
C VAL A 147 -4.87 9.71 -14.59
N SER A 148 -5.67 10.77 -14.44
CA SER A 148 -7.11 10.67 -14.56
C SER A 148 -7.55 10.43 -15.99
N HIS A 149 -8.82 10.09 -16.19
CA HIS A 149 -9.42 9.93 -17.53
C HIS A 149 -9.43 11.25 -18.34
N SER A 150 -9.31 12.39 -17.66
CA SER A 150 -9.19 13.72 -18.27
C SER A 150 -7.73 14.17 -18.48
N GLY A 151 -6.76 13.28 -18.18
CA GLY A 151 -5.33 13.56 -18.34
C GLY A 151 -4.66 14.28 -17.17
N GLU A 152 -5.36 14.53 -16.09
CA GLU A 152 -4.79 15.19 -14.91
C GLU A 152 -3.82 14.25 -14.17
N ILE A 153 -2.65 14.78 -13.80
CA ILE A 153 -1.57 13.99 -13.18
C ILE A 153 -1.52 14.28 -11.69
N TYR A 154 -1.58 13.23 -10.87
CA TYR A 154 -1.58 13.27 -9.41
C TYR A 154 -0.55 12.31 -8.82
N PRO A 155 -0.06 12.54 -7.59
CA PRO A 155 0.86 11.63 -6.92
C PRO A 155 0.25 10.25 -6.61
N ALA A 156 -1.05 10.20 -6.36
CA ALA A 156 -1.81 8.96 -6.16
C ALA A 156 -3.30 9.21 -6.41
N GLY A 157 -4.08 8.14 -6.55
CA GLY A 157 -5.52 8.22 -6.82
C GLY A 157 -6.34 8.79 -5.64
N PHE A 158 -5.79 8.79 -4.44
CA PHE A 158 -6.44 9.34 -3.24
C PHE A 158 -5.80 10.66 -2.75
N LEU A 159 -4.78 11.16 -3.45
CA LEU A 159 -4.11 12.42 -3.13
C LEU A 159 -4.34 13.46 -4.23
N PRO A 160 -5.36 14.31 -4.12
CA PRO A 160 -5.83 15.20 -5.19
C PRO A 160 -4.94 16.47 -5.33
N LEU A 161 -3.63 16.29 -5.40
CA LEU A 161 -2.68 17.34 -5.71
C LEU A 161 -2.41 17.36 -7.22
N LEU A 162 -3.02 18.28 -7.94
CA LEU A 162 -2.80 18.42 -9.38
C LEU A 162 -1.36 18.84 -9.67
N CYS A 163 -0.62 18.02 -10.40
CA CYS A 163 0.79 18.22 -10.72
C CYS A 163 1.06 18.52 -12.21
N GLY A 164 0.08 18.28 -13.06
CA GLY A 164 0.20 18.52 -14.51
C GLY A 164 -0.98 17.92 -15.27
N ARG A 165 -0.95 18.07 -16.60
CA ARG A 165 -2.01 17.58 -17.50
C ARG A 165 -1.40 16.97 -18.76
N PHE A 166 -1.62 15.68 -18.97
CA PHE A 166 -1.30 15.00 -20.22
C PHE A 166 -2.37 15.37 -21.30
N PRO A 167 -2.00 15.59 -22.57
CA PRO A 167 -0.66 15.43 -23.15
C PRO A 167 0.24 16.67 -23.07
N HIS A 168 -0.21 17.79 -22.49
CA HIS A 168 0.56 19.03 -22.44
C HIS A 168 1.84 18.87 -21.61
N ASP A 169 1.76 18.14 -20.50
CA ASP A 169 2.90 17.87 -19.63
C ASP A 169 3.40 16.42 -19.84
N SER A 170 4.72 16.27 -19.91
CA SER A 170 5.34 14.96 -19.91
C SER A 170 5.13 14.27 -18.56
N VAL A 171 4.44 13.14 -18.53
CA VAL A 171 4.21 12.35 -17.31
C VAL A 171 5.51 11.94 -16.63
N VAL A 172 6.55 11.64 -17.40
CA VAL A 172 7.89 11.28 -16.89
C VAL A 172 8.52 12.49 -16.21
N ASN A 173 8.49 13.64 -16.85
CA ASN A 173 9.06 14.88 -16.29
C ASN A 173 8.31 15.31 -15.02
N VAL A 174 6.98 15.24 -15.02
CA VAL A 174 6.17 15.55 -13.83
C VAL A 174 6.55 14.60 -12.69
N TYR A 175 6.57 13.28 -12.93
CA TYR A 175 6.93 12.31 -11.91
C TYR A 175 8.33 12.55 -11.35
N GLN A 176 9.30 12.84 -12.19
CA GLN A 176 10.70 13.00 -11.77
C GLN A 176 10.97 14.33 -11.07
N ASN A 177 10.38 15.43 -11.57
CA ASN A 177 10.85 16.78 -11.28
C ASN A 177 9.83 17.68 -10.58
N HIS A 178 8.52 17.36 -10.64
CA HIS A 178 7.53 18.22 -9.99
C HIS A 178 7.77 18.30 -8.46
N PRO A 179 7.71 19.50 -7.86
CA PRO A 179 8.01 19.71 -6.44
C PRO A 179 7.23 18.79 -5.50
N ALA A 180 5.92 18.58 -5.74
CA ALA A 180 5.10 17.70 -4.91
C ALA A 180 5.61 16.25 -4.91
N PHE A 181 6.01 15.70 -6.06
CA PHE A 181 6.58 14.37 -6.16
C PHE A 181 7.93 14.27 -5.46
N ARG A 182 8.76 15.30 -5.56
CA ARG A 182 10.07 15.36 -4.88
C ARG A 182 9.90 15.41 -3.38
N MET A 183 8.99 16.26 -2.91
CA MET A 183 8.63 16.40 -1.49
C MET A 183 8.13 15.08 -0.90
N LEU A 184 7.17 14.40 -1.55
CA LEU A 184 6.60 13.15 -1.09
C LEU A 184 7.62 11.99 -1.02
N ARG A 185 8.70 12.06 -1.78
CA ARG A 185 9.79 11.06 -1.76
C ARG A 185 10.85 11.31 -0.69
N ASP A 186 10.84 12.48 -0.08
CA ASP A 186 11.80 12.86 0.94
C ASP A 186 11.22 12.69 2.35
N PRO A 187 11.58 11.61 3.07
CA PRO A 187 11.07 11.36 4.40
C PRO A 187 11.53 12.38 5.46
N GLU A 188 12.57 13.18 5.17
CA GLU A 188 13.06 14.20 6.09
C GLU A 188 12.14 15.43 6.11
N GLN A 189 11.24 15.58 5.14
CA GLN A 189 10.23 16.62 5.11
C GLN A 189 8.94 16.28 5.89
N LEU A 190 8.82 15.06 6.39
CA LEU A 190 7.69 14.67 7.22
C LEU A 190 7.66 15.50 8.52
N LYS A 191 6.46 15.85 8.95
CA LYS A 191 6.21 16.69 10.13
C LYS A 191 5.66 15.89 11.31
N GLY A 192 5.65 16.51 12.47
CA GLY A 192 5.10 15.95 13.71
C GLY A 192 5.71 14.59 14.05
N ILE A 193 4.90 13.70 14.61
CA ILE A 193 5.35 12.37 15.03
C ILE A 193 5.93 11.54 13.87
N CYS A 194 5.45 11.71 12.64
CA CYS A 194 6.02 11.02 11.49
C CYS A 194 7.45 11.48 11.16
N GLY A 195 7.75 12.76 11.32
CA GLY A 195 9.09 13.31 11.12
C GLY A 195 10.11 12.84 12.16
N ALA A 196 9.68 12.69 13.41
CA ALA A 196 10.51 12.17 14.51
C ALA A 196 10.61 10.64 14.53
N CYS A 197 9.81 9.93 13.73
CA CYS A 197 9.67 8.50 13.81
C CYS A 197 10.86 7.75 13.18
N GLU A 198 11.41 6.79 13.91
CA GLU A 198 12.48 5.89 13.44
C GLU A 198 12.04 5.03 12.24
N TYR A 199 10.73 4.81 12.08
CA TYR A 199 10.16 4.07 10.95
C TYR A 199 9.81 4.96 9.75
N ARG A 200 10.09 6.28 9.76
CA ARG A 200 9.65 7.22 8.72
C ARG A 200 10.03 6.82 7.29
N ARG A 201 11.20 6.16 7.12
CA ARG A 201 11.68 5.71 5.80
C ARG A 201 10.93 4.50 5.25
N VAL A 202 10.44 3.63 6.12
CA VAL A 202 9.70 2.41 5.77
C VAL A 202 8.20 2.64 5.74
N CYS A 203 7.70 3.39 6.70
CA CYS A 203 6.29 3.70 6.91
C CYS A 203 5.89 5.01 6.21
N GLY A 204 6.25 6.12 6.80
CA GLY A 204 5.91 7.47 6.33
C GLY A 204 4.44 7.85 6.44
N GLY A 205 3.54 6.97 6.89
CA GLY A 205 2.09 7.19 6.95
C GLY A 205 1.41 7.35 5.57
N SER A 206 0.08 7.37 5.52
CA SER A 206 -0.68 7.71 4.31
C SER A 206 -0.64 9.22 4.07
N ARG A 207 -0.01 9.64 2.99
CA ARG A 207 0.08 11.07 2.64
C ARG A 207 -1.27 11.59 2.15
N ALA A 208 -2.05 10.71 1.51
CA ALA A 208 -3.41 11.02 1.11
C ALA A 208 -4.31 11.28 2.32
N ARG A 209 -4.23 10.45 3.37
CA ARG A 209 -5.01 10.66 4.59
C ARG A 209 -4.54 11.88 5.36
N ALA A 210 -3.23 12.08 5.50
CA ALA A 210 -2.69 13.29 6.12
C ALA A 210 -3.23 14.54 5.42
N TYR A 211 -3.19 14.58 4.09
CA TYR A 211 -3.75 15.68 3.31
C TYR A 211 -5.26 15.85 3.50
N ALA A 212 -6.02 14.75 3.42
CA ALA A 212 -7.48 14.81 3.53
C ALA A 212 -7.96 15.36 4.87
N VAL A 213 -7.22 15.06 5.96
CA VAL A 213 -7.60 15.48 7.32
C VAL A 213 -7.03 16.85 7.70
N THR A 214 -5.82 17.17 7.21
CA THR A 214 -5.10 18.38 7.68
C THR A 214 -4.88 19.43 6.60
N GLY A 215 -5.07 19.11 5.33
CA GLY A 215 -4.69 19.94 4.18
C GLY A 215 -3.20 19.91 3.84
N ASP A 216 -2.38 19.20 4.63
CA ASP A 216 -0.93 19.09 4.42
C ASP A 216 -0.51 17.63 4.23
N PRO A 217 -0.01 17.24 3.02
CA PRO A 217 0.40 15.87 2.77
C PRO A 217 1.64 15.45 3.58
N MET A 218 2.36 16.40 4.17
CA MET A 218 3.55 16.10 5.00
C MET A 218 3.25 16.07 6.49
N ALA A 219 2.02 16.36 6.90
CA ALA A 219 1.60 16.26 8.29
C ALA A 219 1.74 14.81 8.83
N ALA A 220 1.69 14.67 10.15
CA ALA A 220 1.65 13.36 10.78
C ALA A 220 0.46 12.54 10.30
N GLU A 221 0.62 11.21 10.23
CA GLU A 221 -0.48 10.27 9.98
C GLU A 221 -1.51 10.38 11.12
N PRO A 222 -2.74 10.82 10.85
CA PRO A 222 -3.72 11.08 11.89
C PRO A 222 -4.21 9.80 12.60
N ASP A 223 -4.09 8.65 11.94
CA ASP A 223 -4.58 7.37 12.45
C ASP A 223 -3.46 6.49 13.04
N CYS A 224 -2.28 7.05 13.31
CA CYS A 224 -1.19 6.32 13.93
C CYS A 224 -1.13 6.60 15.44
N THR A 225 -1.28 5.57 16.26
CA THR A 225 -1.15 5.66 17.72
C THR A 225 0.26 5.39 18.22
N TYR A 226 1.20 5.07 17.34
CA TYR A 226 2.57 4.77 17.72
C TYR A 226 3.30 6.03 18.18
N VAL A 227 3.93 5.91 19.37
CA VAL A 227 4.80 6.96 19.92
C VAL A 227 6.24 6.60 19.60
N PRO A 228 6.97 7.42 18.80
CA PRO A 228 8.36 7.17 18.46
C PRO A 228 9.28 7.21 19.67
N GLN A 229 10.33 6.39 19.67
CA GLN A 229 11.37 6.42 20.69
C GLN A 229 12.14 7.75 20.59
N GLY A 230 11.99 8.61 21.58
CA GLY A 230 12.63 9.95 21.59
C GLY A 230 11.80 11.07 20.94
N GLY A 231 10.57 10.80 20.56
CA GLY A 231 9.63 11.84 20.16
C GLY A 231 9.12 12.66 21.36
N PRO A 232 8.70 13.92 21.16
CA PRO A 232 8.06 14.67 22.23
C PRO A 232 6.81 13.94 22.69
N VAL A 233 6.73 13.72 23.99
CA VAL A 233 5.48 13.31 24.65
C VAL A 233 4.55 14.53 24.55
N VAL A 234 3.49 14.42 23.75
CA VAL A 234 2.44 15.45 23.63
C VAL A 234 1.49 15.30 24.82
#